data_86c8f216f44e696b37e319dd0e1c0800
#
_entry.id   86c8f216f44e696b37e319dd0e1c0800
#
_cell.length_a   1.000
_cell.length_b   1.000
_cell.length_c   1.000
_cell.angle_alpha   90.00
_cell.angle_beta   90.00
_cell.angle_gamma   90.00
#
_symmetry.space_group_name_H-M   'P 1'
#
loop_
_entity.id
_entity.type
_entity.pdbx_description
1 polymer ?
#
loop_
_entity_poly.entity_id
_entity_poly.type
_entity_poly.pdbx_seq_one_letter_code
_entity_poly.pdbx_strand_id
1 'polypeptide(L)'
;MSRGHGALQRQILELLTKHPEGAPSRVPSLPASEWTARELYVAIYWHNGPDAGEDRRYSLMASVRRALESLRAEGLITRTPSKAPYRGRGRVPWVWSLAPASTRAATAAARQALAANQAKRAQFKTRINGGRRLW
;
A
#
# COMPACT_ATOMS: atom_id res chain seq x y z
N MET A 1 7.02 -6.43 15.13
CA MET A 1 7.71 -5.17 14.91
C MET A 1 7.55 -4.71 13.48
N SER A 2 7.10 -3.49 13.31
CA SER A 2 7.07 -2.89 11.99
C SER A 2 8.49 -2.47 11.59
N ARG A 3 9.04 -3.15 10.61
CA ARG A 3 10.38 -2.84 10.07
C ARG A 3 10.27 -2.36 8.63
N GLY A 4 9.32 -1.47 8.37
CA GLY A 4 9.03 -1.01 7.05
C GLY A 4 7.93 -1.84 6.40
N HIS A 5 7.84 -1.75 5.09
CA HIS A 5 6.79 -2.41 4.34
C HIS A 5 7.09 -3.90 4.14
N GLY A 6 6.06 -4.73 4.25
CA GLY A 6 6.16 -6.14 3.89
C GLY A 6 6.46 -6.33 2.41
N ALA A 7 6.86 -7.55 2.04
CA ALA A 7 7.19 -7.87 0.66
C ALA A 7 6.07 -7.51 -0.32
N LEU A 8 4.82 -7.82 0.05
CA LEU A 8 3.65 -7.53 -0.80
C LEU A 8 3.45 -6.02 -0.98
N GLN A 9 3.58 -5.23 0.07
CA GLN A 9 3.46 -3.78 0.01
C GLN A 9 4.54 -3.19 -0.91
N ARG A 10 5.76 -3.67 -0.82
CA ARG A 10 6.86 -3.23 -1.69
C ARG A 10 6.60 -3.57 -3.16
N GLN A 11 6.08 -4.75 -3.43
CA GLN A 11 5.71 -5.16 -4.79
C GLN A 11 4.62 -4.26 -5.37
N ILE A 12 3.61 -3.92 -4.58
CA ILE A 12 2.54 -3.00 -5.00
C ILE A 12 3.12 -1.63 -5.33
N LEU A 13 3.94 -1.06 -4.45
CA LEU A 13 4.57 0.23 -4.68
C LEU A 13 5.46 0.22 -5.91
N GLU A 14 6.19 -0.86 -6.14
CA GLU A 14 7.04 -1.01 -7.32
C GLU A 14 6.22 -1.02 -8.61
N LEU A 15 5.11 -1.77 -8.63
CA LEU A 15 4.23 -1.83 -9.79
C LEU A 15 3.61 -0.47 -10.10
N LEU A 16 3.14 0.25 -9.09
CA LEU A 16 2.56 1.58 -9.25
C LEU A 16 3.60 2.60 -9.69
N THR A 17 4.84 2.43 -9.27
CA THR A 17 5.95 3.30 -9.66
C THR A 17 6.38 3.07 -11.10
N LYS A 18 6.49 1.80 -11.51
CA LYS A 18 6.89 1.44 -12.88
C LYS A 18 5.82 1.74 -13.91
N HIS A 19 4.56 1.62 -13.52
CA HIS A 19 3.42 1.75 -14.42
C HIS A 19 2.41 2.75 -13.86
N PRO A 20 2.76 4.05 -13.80
CA PRO A 20 1.86 5.06 -13.23
C PRO A 20 0.58 5.25 -14.07
N GLU A 21 0.62 4.87 -15.34
CA GLU A 21 -0.51 5.00 -16.26
C GLU A 21 -1.54 3.87 -16.10
N GLY A 22 -1.18 2.80 -15.39
CA GLY A 22 -2.03 1.65 -15.19
C GLY A 22 -1.32 0.34 -15.52
N ALA A 23 -2.02 -0.77 -15.34
CA ALA A 23 -1.51 -2.10 -15.62
C ALA A 23 -1.21 -2.26 -17.11
N PRO A 24 0.01 -2.69 -17.49
CA PRO A 24 0.34 -2.89 -18.88
C PRO A 24 -0.52 -3.99 -19.49
N SER A 25 -1.04 -3.75 -20.69
CA SER A 25 -1.82 -4.75 -21.41
C SER A 25 -0.91 -5.86 -21.93
N ARG A 26 -1.38 -7.10 -21.85
CA ARG A 26 -0.68 -8.24 -22.45
C ARG A 26 -0.80 -8.23 -23.97
N VAL A 27 -1.78 -7.53 -24.50
CA VAL A 27 -2.01 -7.38 -25.93
C VAL A 27 -1.55 -5.98 -26.32
N PRO A 28 -0.53 -5.83 -27.20
CA PRO A 28 0.02 -4.52 -27.54
C PRO A 28 -1.00 -3.54 -28.13
N SER A 29 -2.09 -4.05 -28.71
CA SER A 29 -3.14 -3.23 -29.32
C SER A 29 -4.14 -2.65 -28.32
N LEU A 30 -4.12 -3.11 -27.06
CA LEU A 30 -5.06 -2.65 -26.05
C LEU A 30 -4.40 -1.62 -25.12
N PRO A 31 -5.14 -0.61 -24.67
CA PRO A 31 -4.62 0.35 -23.72
C PRO A 31 -4.37 -0.30 -22.35
N ALA A 32 -3.53 0.36 -21.53
CA ALA A 32 -3.33 -0.05 -20.16
C ALA A 32 -4.66 -0.02 -19.40
N SER A 33 -4.87 -1.00 -18.54
CA SER A 33 -6.05 -1.05 -17.68
C SER A 33 -5.77 -0.35 -16.36
N GLU A 34 -6.83 0.10 -15.69
CA GLU A 34 -6.72 0.74 -14.40
C GLU A 34 -6.20 -0.24 -13.34
N TRP A 35 -5.37 0.26 -12.40
CA TRP A 35 -4.88 -0.56 -11.29
C TRP A 35 -5.96 -0.78 -10.24
N THR A 36 -6.78 -1.82 -10.44
CA THR A 36 -7.71 -2.32 -9.42
C THR A 36 -7.00 -3.33 -8.53
N ALA A 37 -7.60 -3.70 -7.41
CA ALA A 37 -7.04 -4.76 -6.55
C ALA A 37 -6.87 -6.06 -7.32
N ARG A 38 -7.80 -6.38 -8.22
CA ARG A 38 -7.75 -7.56 -9.08
C ARG A 38 -6.54 -7.52 -10.02
N GLU A 39 -6.29 -6.38 -10.65
CA GLU A 39 -5.15 -6.22 -11.56
C GLU A 39 -3.82 -6.35 -10.82
N LEU A 40 -3.73 -5.81 -9.62
CA LEU A 40 -2.56 -5.98 -8.78
C LEU A 40 -2.38 -7.44 -8.37
N TYR A 41 -3.46 -8.11 -8.01
CA TYR A 41 -3.41 -9.55 -7.70
C TYR A 41 -2.89 -10.34 -8.90
N VAL A 42 -3.40 -10.09 -10.09
CA VAL A 42 -2.98 -10.77 -11.31
C VAL A 42 -1.50 -10.52 -11.59
N ALA A 43 -1.05 -9.27 -11.48
CA ALA A 43 0.35 -8.92 -11.74
C ALA A 43 1.32 -9.60 -10.78
N ILE A 44 0.91 -9.77 -9.51
CA ILE A 44 1.79 -10.33 -8.47
C ILE A 44 1.76 -11.86 -8.48
N TYR A 45 0.58 -12.47 -8.63
CA TYR A 45 0.39 -13.91 -8.40
C TYR A 45 0.07 -14.73 -9.65
N TRP A 46 -0.20 -14.11 -10.79
CA TRP A 46 -0.62 -14.83 -11.98
C TRP A 46 0.41 -15.87 -12.47
N HIS A 47 1.69 -15.59 -12.29
CA HIS A 47 2.75 -16.49 -12.71
C HIS A 47 2.80 -17.80 -11.91
N ASN A 48 2.06 -17.90 -10.81
CA ASN A 48 1.91 -19.13 -10.05
C ASN A 48 0.83 -20.06 -10.64
N GLY A 49 0.20 -19.65 -11.74
CA GLY A 49 -0.75 -20.46 -12.49
C GLY A 49 -2.16 -20.46 -11.92
N PRO A 50 -3.13 -20.96 -12.73
CA PRO A 50 -4.53 -21.03 -12.31
C PRO A 50 -4.80 -22.14 -11.28
N ASP A 51 -3.82 -22.94 -10.93
CA ASP A 51 -3.96 -24.11 -10.04
C ASP A 51 -3.92 -23.78 -8.56
N ALA A 52 -3.72 -22.51 -8.20
CA ALA A 52 -3.96 -22.08 -6.83
C ALA A 52 -5.47 -22.14 -6.61
N GLY A 53 -5.96 -23.10 -5.84
CA GLY A 53 -7.38 -23.31 -5.60
C GLY A 53 -8.11 -22.03 -5.16
N GLU A 54 -9.42 -22.02 -5.30
CA GLU A 54 -10.26 -20.85 -5.00
C GLU A 54 -10.00 -20.29 -3.60
N ASP A 55 -9.83 -21.14 -2.61
CA ASP A 55 -9.56 -20.73 -1.23
C ASP A 55 -8.28 -19.89 -1.12
N ARG A 56 -7.25 -20.29 -1.84
CA ARG A 56 -5.98 -19.57 -1.86
C ARG A 56 -6.13 -18.23 -2.58
N ARG A 57 -6.95 -18.19 -3.63
CA ARG A 57 -7.24 -16.95 -4.36
C ARG A 57 -7.91 -15.92 -3.43
N TYR A 58 -8.92 -16.31 -2.68
CA TYR A 58 -9.59 -15.40 -1.74
C TYR A 58 -8.64 -14.91 -0.65
N SER A 59 -7.81 -15.79 -0.13
CA SER A 59 -6.81 -15.44 0.88
C SER A 59 -5.79 -14.44 0.35
N LEU A 60 -5.29 -14.66 -0.87
CA LEU A 60 -4.32 -13.77 -1.51
C LEU A 60 -4.96 -12.43 -1.87
N MET A 61 -6.20 -12.42 -2.35
CA MET A 61 -6.94 -11.18 -2.61
C MET A 61 -7.15 -10.38 -1.33
N ALA A 62 -7.49 -11.04 -0.24
CA ALA A 62 -7.62 -10.38 1.06
C ALA A 62 -6.30 -9.76 1.51
N SER A 63 -5.18 -10.44 1.26
CA SER A 63 -3.85 -9.92 1.56
C SER A 63 -3.52 -8.67 0.74
N VAL A 64 -3.85 -8.68 -0.56
CA VAL A 64 -3.66 -7.52 -1.43
C VAL A 64 -4.48 -6.34 -0.93
N ARG A 65 -5.75 -6.55 -0.59
CA ARG A 65 -6.62 -5.49 -0.08
C ARG A 65 -6.11 -4.90 1.22
N ARG A 66 -5.65 -5.74 2.15
CA ARG A 66 -5.06 -5.28 3.42
C ARG A 66 -3.79 -4.46 3.20
N ALA A 67 -2.94 -4.91 2.28
CA ALA A 67 -1.73 -4.18 1.92
C ALA A 67 -2.06 -2.81 1.32
N LEU A 68 -3.05 -2.74 0.44
CA LEU A 68 -3.52 -1.48 -0.15
C LEU A 68 -4.07 -0.52 0.90
N GLU A 69 -4.90 -1.01 1.81
CA GLU A 69 -5.44 -0.17 2.89
C GLU A 69 -4.33 0.32 3.83
N SER A 70 -3.34 -0.51 4.13
CA SER A 70 -2.19 -0.09 4.93
C SER A 70 -1.39 1.01 4.24
N LEU A 71 -1.10 0.85 2.95
CA LEU A 71 -0.36 1.87 2.18
C LEU A 71 -1.16 3.17 2.06
N ARG A 72 -2.48 3.08 1.92
CA ARG A 72 -3.35 4.26 1.89
C ARG A 72 -3.34 4.97 3.23
N ALA A 73 -3.45 4.23 4.32
CA ALA A 73 -3.39 4.80 5.67
C ALA A 73 -2.06 5.51 5.93
N GLU A 74 -0.98 5.03 5.31
CA GLU A 74 0.33 5.67 5.38
C GLU A 74 0.48 6.88 4.46
N GLY A 75 -0.52 7.17 3.62
CA GLY A 75 -0.47 8.30 2.70
C GLY A 75 0.41 8.10 1.47
N LEU A 76 0.79 6.87 1.18
CA LEU A 76 1.68 6.56 0.04
C LEU A 76 0.93 6.31 -1.26
N ILE A 77 -0.32 5.86 -1.16
CA ILE A 77 -1.19 5.63 -2.31
C ILE A 77 -2.56 6.26 -2.07
N THR A 78 -3.26 6.52 -3.16
CA THR A 78 -4.64 7.02 -3.13
C THR A 78 -5.54 6.10 -3.92
N ARG A 79 -6.85 6.21 -3.70
CA ARG A 79 -7.83 5.47 -4.48
C ARG A 79 -8.88 6.41 -5.02
N THR A 80 -9.36 6.08 -6.22
CA THR A 80 -10.45 6.80 -6.88
C THR A 80 -11.42 5.77 -7.47
N PRO A 81 -12.71 6.13 -7.66
CA PRO A 81 -13.62 5.23 -8.35
C PRO A 81 -13.16 5.00 -9.79
N SER A 82 -13.36 3.80 -10.30
CA SER A 82 -13.06 3.48 -11.70
C SER A 82 -13.89 4.36 -12.63
N LYS A 83 -13.25 4.85 -13.69
CA LYS A 83 -13.91 5.63 -14.75
C LYS A 83 -14.47 4.72 -15.85
N ALA A 84 -14.05 3.46 -15.88
CA ALA A 84 -14.51 2.52 -16.88
C ALA A 84 -15.98 2.16 -16.66
N PRO A 85 -16.76 1.91 -17.74
CA PRO A 85 -18.14 1.46 -17.60
C PRO A 85 -18.18 0.14 -16.83
N TYR A 86 -18.90 0.12 -15.71
CA TYR A 86 -19.03 -1.05 -14.87
C TYR A 86 -20.40 -1.68 -15.06
N ARG A 87 -20.42 -2.90 -15.59
CA ARG A 87 -21.65 -3.65 -15.86
C ARG A 87 -21.96 -4.71 -14.82
N GLY A 88 -21.13 -4.84 -13.78
CA GLY A 88 -21.34 -5.82 -12.73
C GLY A 88 -22.34 -5.36 -11.68
N ARG A 89 -22.77 -6.31 -10.85
CA ARG A 89 -23.58 -6.01 -9.66
C ARG A 89 -22.62 -5.63 -8.53
N GLY A 90 -22.97 -4.60 -7.76
CA GLY A 90 -22.20 -4.16 -6.62
C GLY A 90 -21.55 -2.79 -6.83
N ARG A 91 -20.58 -2.49 -6.01
CA ARG A 91 -19.91 -1.18 -6.04
C ARG A 91 -18.87 -1.12 -7.16
N VAL A 92 -18.72 0.08 -7.72
CA VAL A 92 -17.64 0.37 -8.68
C VAL A 92 -16.31 0.07 -8.02
N PRO A 93 -15.40 -0.66 -8.69
CA PRO A 93 -14.10 -0.97 -8.10
C PRO A 93 -13.27 0.29 -7.90
N TRP A 94 -12.40 0.24 -6.88
CA TRP A 94 -11.42 1.29 -6.64
C TRP A 94 -10.22 1.13 -7.55
N VAL A 95 -9.72 2.26 -8.04
CA VAL A 95 -8.47 2.35 -8.79
C VAL A 95 -7.41 2.95 -7.89
N TRP A 96 -6.26 2.31 -7.82
CA TRP A 96 -5.17 2.68 -6.93
C TRP A 96 -4.05 3.35 -7.72
N SER A 97 -3.47 4.38 -7.15
CA SER A 97 -2.35 5.11 -7.74
C SER A 97 -1.44 5.66 -6.64
N LEU A 98 -0.19 5.98 -7.00
CA LEU A 98 0.69 6.64 -6.06
C LEU A 98 0.12 8.00 -5.66
N ALA A 99 0.24 8.34 -4.38
CA ALA A 99 -0.08 9.68 -3.90
C ALA A 99 0.86 10.69 -4.57
N PRO A 100 0.42 11.96 -4.75
CA PRO A 100 1.30 13.00 -5.28
C PRO A 100 2.60 13.09 -4.48
N ALA A 101 3.70 13.44 -5.14
CA ALA A 101 5.01 13.52 -4.50
C ALA A 101 5.01 14.48 -3.29
N SER A 102 4.28 15.58 -3.37
CA SER A 102 4.12 16.52 -2.27
C SER A 102 3.45 15.88 -1.04
N THR A 103 2.42 15.07 -1.25
CA THR A 103 1.72 14.35 -0.18
C THR A 103 2.63 13.31 0.46
N ARG A 104 3.39 12.57 -0.36
CA ARG A 104 4.34 11.57 0.15
C ARG A 104 5.45 12.21 0.98
N ALA A 105 5.97 13.33 0.53
CA ALA A 105 6.99 14.08 1.27
C ALA A 105 6.44 14.62 2.61
N ALA A 106 5.23 15.16 2.62
CA ALA A 106 4.57 15.62 3.84
C ALA A 106 4.36 14.49 4.84
N THR A 107 3.96 13.30 4.36
CA THR A 107 3.78 12.12 5.20
C THR A 107 5.11 11.67 5.81
N ALA A 108 6.18 11.65 5.02
CA ALA A 108 7.51 11.30 5.51
C ALA A 108 8.00 12.31 6.56
N ALA A 109 7.81 13.59 6.32
CA ALA A 109 8.17 14.64 7.28
C ALA A 109 7.39 14.51 8.60
N ALA A 110 6.10 14.23 8.51
CA ALA A 110 5.25 14.01 9.69
C ALA A 110 5.72 12.81 10.50
N ARG A 111 6.11 11.72 9.84
CA ARG A 111 6.65 10.53 10.52
C ARG A 111 7.97 10.82 11.23
N GLN A 112 8.86 11.56 10.59
CA GLN A 112 10.13 11.95 11.19
C GLN A 112 9.91 12.82 12.42
N ALA A 113 8.99 13.78 12.34
CA ALA A 113 8.66 14.63 13.47
C ALA A 113 8.07 13.82 14.64
N LEU A 114 7.19 12.86 14.35
CA LEU A 114 6.61 11.97 15.36
C LEU A 114 7.68 11.11 16.03
N ALA A 115 8.59 10.53 15.25
CA ALA A 115 9.68 9.73 15.76
C ALA A 115 10.62 10.56 16.66
N ALA A 116 10.93 11.79 16.27
CA ALA A 116 11.75 12.69 17.06
C ALA A 116 11.07 13.04 18.40
N ASN A 117 9.76 13.30 18.40
CA ASN A 117 9.00 13.56 19.62
C ASN A 117 8.97 12.35 20.55
N GLN A 118 8.80 11.16 20.00
CA GLN A 118 8.85 9.92 20.79
C GLN A 118 10.22 9.70 21.43
N ALA A 119 11.29 9.97 20.70
CA ALA A 119 12.66 9.87 21.22
C ALA A 119 12.88 10.87 22.37
N LYS A 120 12.43 12.11 22.23
CA LYS A 120 12.51 13.12 23.29
C LYS A 120 11.73 12.71 24.54
N ARG A 121 10.55 12.15 24.38
CA ARG A 121 9.74 11.65 25.50
C ARG A 121 10.43 10.50 26.23
N ALA A 122 11.04 9.59 25.49
CA ALA A 122 11.78 8.48 26.08
C ALA A 122 12.98 8.97 26.89
N GLN A 123 13.75 9.94 26.39
CA GLN A 123 14.85 10.55 27.11
C GLN A 123 14.38 11.25 28.39
N PHE A 124 13.27 11.96 28.32
CA PHE A 124 12.69 12.66 29.48
C PHE A 124 12.31 11.65 30.57
N LYS A 125 11.63 10.57 30.22
CA LYS A 125 11.26 9.50 31.17
C LYS A 125 12.49 8.87 31.82
N THR A 126 13.54 8.63 31.06
CA THR A 126 14.79 8.07 31.57
C THR A 126 15.45 9.00 32.60
N ARG A 127 15.47 10.30 32.36
CA ARG A 127 15.98 11.29 33.29
C ARG A 127 15.21 11.30 34.59
N ILE A 128 13.87 11.27 34.54
CA ILE A 128 13.01 11.23 35.73
C ILE A 128 13.28 9.98 36.54
N ASN A 129 13.31 8.82 35.90
CA ASN A 129 13.57 7.53 36.56
C ASN A 129 14.98 7.48 37.16
N GLY A 130 15.97 8.00 36.46
CA GLY A 130 17.33 8.12 36.96
C GLY A 130 17.43 9.00 38.22
N GLY A 131 16.72 10.12 38.23
CA GLY A 131 16.64 10.99 39.42
C GLY A 131 16.04 10.31 40.63
N ARG A 132 15.02 9.49 40.44
CA ARG A 132 14.36 8.73 41.51
C ARG A 132 15.27 7.66 42.14
N ARG A 133 16.20 7.12 41.38
CA ARG A 133 17.12 6.08 41.85
C ARG A 133 18.24 6.62 42.76
N LEU A 134 18.43 7.93 42.83
CA LEU A 134 19.43 8.56 43.67
C LEU A 134 18.99 8.68 45.13
N TRP A 135 17.80 8.24 45.46
CA TRP A 135 17.25 8.16 46.80
C TRP A 135 17.39 6.73 47.34
#